data_77847073c3740c95e68abc6e68756107
#
_entry.id   77847073c3740c95e68abc6e68756107
#
_cell.length_a   1.000
_cell.length_b   1.000
_cell.length_c   1.000
_cell.angle_alpha   90.00
_cell.angle_beta   90.00
_cell.angle_gamma   90.00
#
_symmetry.space_group_name_H-M   'P 1'
#
loop_
_entity.id
_entity.type
_entity.pdbx_description
1 polymer ?
#
loop_
_entity_poly.entity_id
_entity_poly.type
_entity_poly.pdbx_seq_one_letter_code
_entity_poly.pdbx_strand_id
1 'polypeptide(L)'
;MSLNQDIRSKYASKHISNVVFYIPFSYYYVVRLGTIPKLLSWALIYLFPTCYYSALTYQGDWCAFVVNYLLILLATFSLYELGYILNDTMGICREKHPTVRLYEENFLHFARNRWWIILIRILYAIVAMVLLVVHVNYQMPSINHQHVLVTSLSIAAILPIFVLYNRWRNRYNVWLYPILVFSRYIPFMLLYSIDWLAILSLFVSFPLVNMIERFSMPRYRFPIARTIIPTEQSKTLFRVGYYTIMAIIACALIVAASMDYRYIIPIAILWLYRIAVYILTLFHQPENYLNG
;
A
#
# COMPACT_ATOMS: atom_id res chain seq x y z
N MET A 1 -3.09 20.39 -23.05
CA MET A 1 -2.47 19.06 -23.14
C MET A 1 -3.43 18.20 -23.97
N SER A 2 -3.16 18.01 -25.28
CA SER A 2 -4.00 17.16 -26.14
C SER A 2 -3.62 15.70 -25.82
N LEU A 3 -4.56 14.94 -25.31
CA LEU A 3 -4.43 13.50 -25.18
C LEU A 3 -4.37 12.89 -26.59
N ASN A 4 -3.42 11.98 -26.79
CA ASN A 4 -3.26 11.25 -28.03
C ASN A 4 -4.57 10.51 -28.35
N GLN A 5 -5.02 10.47 -29.62
CA GLN A 5 -6.27 9.81 -30.04
C GLN A 5 -6.34 8.35 -29.58
N ASP A 6 -5.21 7.63 -29.53
CA ASP A 6 -5.12 6.25 -29.04
C ASP A 6 -5.46 6.09 -27.54
N ILE A 7 -5.28 7.15 -26.75
CA ILE A 7 -5.65 7.13 -25.33
C ILE A 7 -7.14 7.38 -25.16
N ARG A 8 -7.73 8.23 -26.00
CA ARG A 8 -9.16 8.56 -25.96
C ARG A 8 -10.06 7.33 -26.15
N SER A 9 -9.66 6.39 -27.00
CA SER A 9 -10.43 5.15 -27.23
C SER A 9 -10.41 4.16 -26.07
N LYS A 10 -9.55 4.38 -25.07
CA LYS A 10 -9.31 3.47 -23.92
C LYS A 10 -9.87 4.00 -22.59
N TYR A 11 -10.65 5.05 -22.58
CA TYR A 11 -11.20 5.60 -21.34
C TYR A 11 -12.05 4.58 -20.58
N ALA A 12 -12.00 4.68 -19.25
CA ALA A 12 -12.83 3.86 -18.39
C ALA A 12 -14.32 4.13 -18.69
N SER A 13 -15.12 3.08 -18.77
CA SER A 13 -16.56 3.17 -19.07
C SER A 13 -17.40 3.70 -17.91
N LYS A 14 -16.83 3.77 -16.69
CA LYS A 14 -17.56 4.14 -15.48
C LYS A 14 -17.28 5.59 -15.11
N HIS A 15 -18.31 6.42 -15.08
CA HIS A 15 -18.23 7.79 -14.57
C HIS A 15 -17.83 7.79 -13.08
N ILE A 16 -16.81 8.60 -12.76
CA ILE A 16 -16.28 8.77 -11.40
C ILE A 16 -16.49 10.22 -10.98
N SER A 17 -17.09 10.44 -9.80
CA SER A 17 -17.26 11.78 -9.25
C SER A 17 -15.91 12.47 -9.04
N ASN A 18 -15.78 13.73 -9.44
CA ASN A 18 -14.56 14.51 -9.25
C ASN A 18 -14.20 14.77 -7.78
N VAL A 19 -15.15 14.59 -6.86
CA VAL A 19 -14.93 14.69 -5.40
C VAL A 19 -13.86 13.73 -4.91
N VAL A 20 -13.65 12.59 -5.59
CA VAL A 20 -12.62 11.59 -5.22
C VAL A 20 -11.20 12.15 -5.26
N PHE A 21 -10.92 13.21 -6.02
CA PHE A 21 -9.62 13.85 -6.05
C PHE A 21 -9.29 14.62 -4.77
N TYR A 22 -10.30 15.06 -4.03
CA TYR A 22 -10.14 15.94 -2.88
C TYR A 22 -10.16 15.21 -1.55
N ILE A 23 -11.01 14.20 -1.39
CA ILE A 23 -11.22 13.49 -0.11
C ILE A 23 -10.25 12.30 -0.01
N PRO A 24 -9.41 12.21 1.05
CA PRO A 24 -8.57 11.04 1.31
C PRO A 24 -9.39 9.74 1.40
N PHE A 25 -8.82 8.62 0.99
CA PHE A 25 -9.40 7.28 0.82
C PHE A 25 -10.37 7.12 -0.35
N SER A 26 -11.06 8.17 -0.79
CA SER A 26 -12.09 8.07 -1.82
C SER A 26 -11.53 7.66 -3.17
N TYR A 27 -10.37 8.20 -3.57
CA TYR A 27 -9.72 7.82 -4.83
C TYR A 27 -9.28 6.36 -4.80
N TYR A 28 -8.64 5.94 -3.72
CA TYR A 28 -8.18 4.56 -3.58
C TYR A 28 -9.34 3.56 -3.59
N TYR A 29 -10.39 3.88 -2.83
CA TYR A 29 -11.58 3.04 -2.78
C TYR A 29 -12.26 2.91 -4.15
N VAL A 30 -12.58 4.03 -4.79
CA VAL A 30 -13.38 4.04 -6.04
C VAL A 30 -12.57 3.53 -7.23
N VAL A 31 -11.30 3.96 -7.35
CA VAL A 31 -10.48 3.73 -8.56
C VAL A 31 -9.64 2.46 -8.46
N ARG A 32 -9.18 2.09 -7.25
CA ARG A 32 -8.25 0.98 -7.06
C ARG A 32 -8.90 -0.28 -6.50
N LEU A 33 -9.78 -0.14 -5.53
CA LEU A 33 -10.48 -1.27 -4.93
C LEU A 33 -11.77 -1.59 -5.69
N GLY A 34 -12.70 -0.65 -5.76
CA GLY A 34 -13.92 -0.70 -6.55
C GLY A 34 -14.97 -1.74 -6.10
N THR A 35 -14.63 -2.67 -5.19
CA THR A 35 -15.54 -3.73 -4.70
C THR A 35 -15.30 -4.02 -3.23
N ILE A 36 -16.34 -4.48 -2.53
CA ILE A 36 -16.26 -4.86 -1.10
C ILE A 36 -15.22 -5.98 -0.85
N PRO A 37 -15.15 -7.08 -1.64
CA PRO A 37 -14.13 -8.10 -1.42
C PRO A 37 -12.69 -7.57 -1.50
N LYS A 38 -12.42 -6.63 -2.43
CA LYS A 38 -11.10 -5.99 -2.51
C LYS A 38 -10.83 -5.07 -1.32
N LEU A 39 -11.86 -4.37 -0.81
CA LEU A 39 -11.74 -3.56 0.40
C LEU A 39 -11.42 -4.44 1.62
N LEU A 40 -12.12 -5.55 1.81
CA LEU A 40 -11.85 -6.50 2.90
C LEU A 40 -10.46 -7.12 2.79
N SER A 41 -10.06 -7.53 1.58
CA SER A 41 -8.69 -8.00 1.31
C SER A 41 -7.64 -6.93 1.66
N TRP A 42 -7.88 -5.68 1.29
CA TRP A 42 -6.99 -4.57 1.62
C TRP A 42 -6.94 -4.31 3.13
N ALA A 43 -8.07 -4.33 3.82
CA ALA A 43 -8.10 -4.17 5.27
C ALA A 43 -7.29 -5.27 5.97
N LEU A 44 -7.45 -6.53 5.54
CA LEU A 44 -6.71 -7.66 6.10
C LEU A 44 -5.20 -7.59 5.82
N ILE A 45 -4.80 -7.11 4.63
CA ILE A 45 -3.39 -7.09 4.21
C ILE A 45 -2.67 -5.83 4.71
N TYR A 46 -3.40 -4.74 4.93
CA TYR A 46 -2.82 -3.44 5.27
C TYR A 46 -3.21 -2.97 6.67
N LEU A 47 -4.51 -2.77 6.95
CA LEU A 47 -4.94 -2.22 8.25
C LEU A 47 -4.62 -3.17 9.39
N PHE A 48 -4.90 -4.47 9.21
CA PHE A 48 -4.67 -5.44 10.28
C PHE A 48 -3.19 -5.53 10.68
N PRO A 49 -2.20 -5.76 9.78
CA PRO A 49 -0.81 -5.86 10.21
C PRO A 49 -0.26 -4.54 10.79
N THR A 50 -0.63 -3.38 10.22
CA THR A 50 -0.17 -2.09 10.74
C THR A 50 -0.74 -1.80 12.11
N CYS A 51 -2.03 -2.08 12.33
CA CYS A 51 -2.67 -1.93 13.63
C CYS A 51 -2.09 -2.91 14.65
N TYR A 52 -1.95 -4.19 14.27
CA TYR A 52 -1.46 -5.24 15.16
C TYR A 52 -0.03 -4.97 15.64
N TYR A 53 0.92 -4.72 14.74
CA TYR A 53 2.31 -4.48 15.14
C TYR A 53 2.48 -3.17 15.90
N SER A 54 1.70 -2.13 15.57
CA SER A 54 1.69 -0.90 16.36
C SER A 54 1.14 -1.12 17.78
N ALA A 55 0.06 -1.91 17.90
CA ALA A 55 -0.52 -2.28 19.18
C ALA A 55 0.39 -3.16 20.02
N LEU A 56 1.20 -4.03 19.38
CA LEU A 56 2.15 -4.91 20.06
C LEU A 56 3.22 -4.12 20.83
N THR A 57 3.62 -2.96 20.29
CA THR A 57 4.65 -2.11 20.90
C THR A 57 4.06 -0.99 21.76
N TYR A 58 2.74 -0.84 21.76
CA TYR A 58 2.04 0.21 22.48
C TYR A 58 1.76 -0.17 23.93
N GLN A 59 1.96 0.80 24.83
CA GLN A 59 1.57 0.72 26.25
C GLN A 59 0.91 2.05 26.65
N GLY A 60 -0.39 2.04 26.84
CA GLY A 60 -1.13 3.25 27.23
C GLY A 60 -2.63 3.17 26.98
N ASP A 61 -3.29 4.32 26.89
CA ASP A 61 -4.72 4.42 26.65
C ASP A 61 -5.10 4.06 25.21
N TRP A 62 -5.99 3.09 25.06
CA TRP A 62 -6.44 2.59 23.76
C TRP A 62 -7.22 3.63 22.94
N CYS A 63 -7.91 4.59 23.59
CA CYS A 63 -8.58 5.67 22.88
C CYS A 63 -7.54 6.57 22.20
N ALA A 64 -6.46 6.91 22.92
CA ALA A 64 -5.36 7.68 22.35
C ALA A 64 -4.64 6.93 21.22
N PHE A 65 -4.48 5.61 21.35
CA PHE A 65 -3.95 4.76 20.27
C PHE A 65 -4.78 4.88 19.00
N VAL A 66 -6.10 4.72 19.10
CA VAL A 66 -7.02 4.77 17.96
C VAL A 66 -6.95 6.13 17.27
N VAL A 67 -6.96 7.23 18.04
CA VAL A 67 -6.85 8.59 17.48
C VAL A 67 -5.54 8.76 16.72
N ASN A 68 -4.40 8.37 17.31
CA ASN A 68 -3.11 8.45 16.66
C ASN A 68 -3.05 7.59 15.38
N TYR A 69 -3.58 6.37 15.45
CA TYR A 69 -3.64 5.47 14.30
C TYR A 69 -4.42 6.08 13.13
N LEU A 70 -5.59 6.68 13.41
CA LEU A 70 -6.42 7.34 12.42
C LEU A 70 -5.75 8.59 11.83
N LEU A 71 -5.04 9.39 12.64
CA LEU A 71 -4.30 10.56 12.17
C LEU A 71 -3.13 10.16 11.24
N ILE A 72 -2.36 9.13 11.62
CA ILE A 72 -1.30 8.58 10.77
C ILE A 72 -1.91 8.02 9.46
N LEU A 73 -3.03 7.31 9.56
CA LEU A 73 -3.72 6.76 8.41
C LEU A 73 -4.17 7.87 7.44
N LEU A 74 -4.78 8.94 7.96
CA LEU A 74 -5.23 10.09 7.19
C LEU A 74 -4.06 10.79 6.49
N ALA A 75 -2.97 11.07 7.22
CA ALA A 75 -1.79 11.71 6.66
C ALA A 75 -1.12 10.85 5.57
N THR A 76 -0.92 9.55 5.86
CA THR A 76 -0.32 8.58 4.95
C THR A 76 -1.13 8.45 3.65
N PHE A 77 -2.46 8.28 3.74
CA PHE A 77 -3.29 8.13 2.55
C PHE A 77 -3.47 9.42 1.77
N SER A 78 -3.47 10.57 2.43
CA SER A 78 -3.49 11.86 1.73
C SER A 78 -2.34 11.98 0.73
N LEU A 79 -1.11 11.62 1.13
CA LEU A 79 0.08 11.67 0.28
C LEU A 79 0.20 10.47 -0.68
N TYR A 80 -0.12 9.26 -0.21
CA TYR A 80 -0.01 8.06 -1.02
C TYR A 80 -1.01 8.05 -2.18
N GLU A 81 -2.26 8.45 -1.93
CA GLU A 81 -3.26 8.61 -3.00
C GLU A 81 -2.93 9.72 -3.97
N LEU A 82 -2.34 10.83 -3.48
CA LEU A 82 -1.84 11.87 -4.37
C LEU A 82 -0.82 11.31 -5.37
N GLY A 83 0.06 10.41 -4.92
CA GLY A 83 0.98 9.68 -5.81
C GLY A 83 0.24 8.85 -6.87
N TYR A 84 -0.85 8.18 -6.53
CA TYR A 84 -1.70 7.47 -7.49
C TYR A 84 -2.40 8.42 -8.46
N ILE A 85 -2.98 9.51 -7.96
CA ILE A 85 -3.63 10.52 -8.79
C ILE A 85 -2.65 11.07 -9.83
N LEU A 86 -1.44 11.46 -9.40
CA LEU A 86 -0.40 11.94 -10.30
C LEU A 86 0.04 10.89 -11.32
N ASN A 87 0.13 9.61 -10.92
CA ASN A 87 0.45 8.53 -11.84
C ASN A 87 -0.65 8.31 -12.88
N ASP A 88 -1.91 8.25 -12.44
CA ASP A 88 -3.04 7.93 -13.31
C ASP A 88 -3.47 9.11 -14.19
N THR A 89 -3.02 10.33 -13.90
CA THR A 89 -3.31 11.55 -14.68
C THR A 89 -2.12 12.02 -15.51
N MET A 90 -0.98 12.29 -14.87
CA MET A 90 0.21 12.82 -15.54
C MET A 90 1.16 11.71 -16.03
N GLY A 91 1.26 10.63 -15.25
CA GLY A 91 2.15 9.52 -15.52
C GLY A 91 1.73 8.69 -16.73
N ILE A 92 0.44 8.56 -16.95
CA ILE A 92 -0.16 7.74 -18.02
C ILE A 92 0.34 8.14 -19.42
N CYS A 93 0.58 9.42 -19.66
CA CYS A 93 1.07 9.93 -20.95
C CYS A 93 2.50 9.45 -21.29
N ARG A 94 3.22 8.87 -20.33
CA ARG A 94 4.59 8.37 -20.48
C ARG A 94 4.65 6.84 -20.63
N GLU A 95 3.52 6.15 -20.55
CA GLU A 95 3.43 4.70 -20.66
C GLU A 95 3.21 4.27 -22.10
N LYS A 96 3.95 3.23 -22.55
CA LYS A 96 3.75 2.62 -23.88
C LYS A 96 2.39 1.90 -23.97
N HIS A 97 1.97 1.26 -22.87
CA HIS A 97 0.71 0.52 -22.74
C HIS A 97 0.01 0.99 -21.47
N PRO A 98 -0.65 2.17 -21.49
CA PRO A 98 -1.23 2.74 -20.28
C PRO A 98 -2.48 1.97 -19.86
N THR A 99 -2.62 1.73 -18.55
CA THR A 99 -3.88 1.28 -17.97
C THR A 99 -4.73 2.49 -17.63
N VAL A 100 -5.69 2.81 -18.48
CA VAL A 100 -6.60 3.96 -18.28
C VAL A 100 -7.66 3.60 -17.25
N ARG A 101 -7.74 4.36 -16.17
CA ARG A 101 -8.69 4.16 -15.05
C ARG A 101 -9.69 5.29 -14.89
N LEU A 102 -9.42 6.41 -15.52
CA LEU A 102 -10.20 7.64 -15.40
C LEU A 102 -10.93 7.94 -16.69
N TYR A 103 -12.10 8.55 -16.57
CA TYR A 103 -12.87 9.08 -17.69
C TYR A 103 -12.26 10.38 -18.21
N GLU A 104 -12.54 10.78 -19.45
CA GLU A 104 -12.01 12.01 -20.06
C GLU A 104 -12.30 13.25 -19.22
N GLU A 105 -13.52 13.37 -18.71
CA GLU A 105 -13.93 14.48 -17.85
C GLU A 105 -13.10 14.59 -16.58
N ASN A 106 -12.70 13.45 -15.99
CA ASN A 106 -11.84 13.44 -14.80
C ASN A 106 -10.44 13.95 -15.13
N PHE A 107 -9.90 13.62 -16.32
CA PHE A 107 -8.62 14.18 -16.78
C PHE A 107 -8.69 15.69 -16.97
N LEU A 108 -9.76 16.18 -17.62
CA LEU A 108 -9.98 17.61 -17.83
C LEU A 108 -10.15 18.35 -16.50
N HIS A 109 -10.93 17.77 -15.57
CA HIS A 109 -11.09 18.31 -14.23
C HIS A 109 -9.75 18.41 -13.49
N PHE A 110 -8.95 17.31 -13.49
CA PHE A 110 -7.61 17.31 -12.88
C PHE A 110 -6.70 18.34 -13.55
N ALA A 111 -6.66 18.40 -14.87
CA ALA A 111 -5.81 19.35 -15.60
C ALA A 111 -6.10 20.81 -15.23
N ARG A 112 -7.40 21.14 -15.06
CA ARG A 112 -7.87 22.47 -14.67
C ARG A 112 -7.58 22.81 -13.20
N ASN A 113 -7.73 21.83 -12.31
CA ASN A 113 -7.71 22.03 -10.85
C ASN A 113 -6.48 21.40 -10.16
N ARG A 114 -5.45 20.99 -10.92
CA ARG A 114 -4.31 20.18 -10.40
C ARG A 114 -3.65 20.75 -9.17
N TRP A 115 -3.43 22.06 -9.12
CA TRP A 115 -2.73 22.71 -8.00
C TRP A 115 -3.59 22.73 -6.74
N TRP A 116 -4.90 22.91 -6.88
CA TRP A 116 -5.85 22.84 -5.77
C TRP A 116 -5.95 21.41 -5.22
N ILE A 117 -6.01 20.41 -6.08
CA ILE A 117 -6.02 19.01 -5.68
C ILE A 117 -4.76 18.67 -4.90
N ILE A 118 -3.59 19.03 -5.42
CA ILE A 118 -2.30 18.80 -4.76
C ILE A 118 -2.25 19.52 -3.41
N LEU A 119 -2.61 20.81 -3.38
CA LEU A 119 -2.60 21.63 -2.17
C LEU A 119 -3.51 21.06 -1.08
N ILE A 120 -4.75 20.71 -1.43
CA ILE A 120 -5.72 20.16 -0.47
C ILE A 120 -5.22 18.83 0.11
N ARG A 121 -4.67 17.95 -0.71
CA ARG A 121 -4.11 16.67 -0.24
C ARG A 121 -2.91 16.87 0.69
N ILE A 122 -2.00 17.79 0.38
CA ILE A 122 -0.89 18.14 1.25
C ILE A 122 -1.40 18.78 2.55
N LEU A 123 -2.42 19.66 2.46
CA LEU A 123 -3.01 20.28 3.62
C LEU A 123 -3.62 19.24 4.59
N TYR A 124 -4.37 18.24 4.07
CA TYR A 124 -4.86 17.13 4.90
C TYR A 124 -3.73 16.41 5.63
N ALA A 125 -2.62 16.14 4.95
CA ALA A 125 -1.48 15.47 5.57
C ALA A 125 -0.84 16.35 6.65
N ILE A 126 -0.64 17.65 6.40
CA ILE A 126 -0.06 18.59 7.36
C ILE A 126 -0.97 18.72 8.57
N VAL A 127 -2.27 18.95 8.38
CA VAL A 127 -3.23 19.09 9.49
C VAL A 127 -3.25 17.81 10.34
N ALA A 128 -3.29 16.63 9.71
CA ALA A 128 -3.26 15.38 10.44
C ALA A 128 -1.95 15.18 11.24
N MET A 129 -0.80 15.57 10.67
CA MET A 129 0.49 15.51 11.38
C MET A 129 0.56 16.51 12.54
N VAL A 130 0.07 17.74 12.36
CA VAL A 130 0.00 18.74 13.44
C VAL A 130 -0.90 18.23 14.56
N LEU A 131 -2.09 17.72 14.23
CA LEU A 131 -2.99 17.14 15.23
C LEU A 131 -2.36 15.94 15.93
N LEU A 132 -1.58 15.09 15.23
CA LEU A 132 -0.85 13.98 15.83
C LEU A 132 0.17 14.49 16.86
N VAL A 133 0.98 15.49 16.50
CA VAL A 133 1.97 16.09 17.42
C VAL A 133 1.29 16.68 18.65
N VAL A 134 0.23 17.45 18.46
CA VAL A 134 -0.55 18.03 19.57
C VAL A 134 -1.15 16.93 20.45
N HIS A 135 -1.81 15.94 19.85
CA HIS A 135 -2.46 14.86 20.60
C HIS A 135 -1.44 14.02 21.39
N VAL A 136 -0.30 13.68 20.81
CA VAL A 136 0.76 12.94 21.51
C VAL A 136 1.31 13.75 22.68
N ASN A 137 1.59 15.05 22.49
CA ASN A 137 2.13 15.89 23.56
C ASN A 137 1.17 16.03 24.76
N TYR A 138 -0.15 16.06 24.51
CA TYR A 138 -1.14 16.20 25.58
C TYR A 138 -1.53 14.88 26.22
N GLN A 139 -1.74 13.83 25.45
CA GLN A 139 -2.29 12.56 25.93
C GLN A 139 -1.22 11.50 26.23
N MET A 140 -0.02 11.67 25.68
CA MET A 140 1.02 10.65 25.73
C MET A 140 2.42 11.28 25.92
N PRO A 141 2.62 12.07 27.00
CA PRO A 141 3.89 12.79 27.21
C PRO A 141 5.10 11.86 27.42
N SER A 142 4.87 10.56 27.64
CA SER A 142 5.93 9.55 27.72
C SER A 142 6.52 9.15 26.37
N ILE A 143 5.83 9.47 25.26
CA ILE A 143 6.37 9.18 23.93
C ILE A 143 7.50 10.17 23.62
N ASN A 144 8.66 9.61 23.24
CA ASN A 144 9.81 10.42 22.87
C ASN A 144 9.51 11.27 21.63
N HIS A 145 9.81 12.57 21.68
CA HIS A 145 9.67 13.50 20.55
C HIS A 145 10.41 13.03 19.28
N GLN A 146 11.50 12.27 19.43
CA GLN A 146 12.20 11.66 18.29
C GLN A 146 11.31 10.69 17.52
N HIS A 147 10.45 9.89 18.18
CA HIS A 147 9.50 9.00 17.52
C HIS A 147 8.47 9.78 16.71
N VAL A 148 7.95 10.88 17.27
CA VAL A 148 7.01 11.77 16.55
C VAL A 148 7.67 12.39 15.33
N LEU A 149 8.92 12.86 15.46
CA LEU A 149 9.69 13.43 14.37
C LEU A 149 9.94 12.39 13.26
N VAL A 150 10.43 11.20 13.61
CA VAL A 150 10.73 10.13 12.63
C VAL A 150 9.46 9.66 11.95
N THR A 151 8.34 9.54 12.66
CA THR A 151 7.03 9.24 12.08
C THR A 151 6.62 10.31 11.07
N SER A 152 6.71 11.58 11.43
CA SER A 152 6.36 12.71 10.56
C SER A 152 7.25 12.76 9.32
N LEU A 153 8.56 12.55 9.46
CA LEU A 153 9.49 12.47 8.33
C LEU A 153 9.20 11.26 7.42
N SER A 154 8.84 10.11 7.99
CA SER A 154 8.47 8.93 7.21
C SER A 154 7.21 9.15 6.38
N ILE A 155 6.21 9.85 6.93
CA ILE A 155 5.00 10.26 6.20
C ILE A 155 5.36 11.26 5.08
N ALA A 156 6.14 12.29 5.38
CA ALA A 156 6.56 13.30 4.41
C ALA A 156 7.37 12.67 3.24
N ALA A 157 8.13 11.61 3.48
CA ALA A 157 8.91 10.90 2.48
C ALA A 157 8.05 10.12 1.46
N ILE A 158 6.78 9.83 1.76
CA ILE A 158 5.90 9.02 0.89
C ILE A 158 5.77 9.64 -0.50
N LEU A 159 5.45 10.92 -0.57
CA LEU A 159 5.23 11.59 -1.86
C LEU A 159 6.49 11.68 -2.72
N PRO A 160 7.67 12.11 -2.21
CA PRO A 160 8.94 12.05 -2.94
C PRO A 160 9.29 10.65 -3.45
N ILE A 161 9.13 9.60 -2.62
CA ILE A 161 9.38 8.22 -3.02
C ILE A 161 8.42 7.82 -4.17
N PHE A 162 7.15 8.21 -4.08
CA PHE A 162 6.16 7.91 -5.11
C PHE A 162 6.48 8.64 -6.43
N VAL A 163 6.87 9.91 -6.36
CA VAL A 163 7.28 10.69 -7.53
C VAL A 163 8.52 10.07 -8.18
N LEU A 164 9.51 9.67 -7.38
CA LEU A 164 10.73 9.01 -7.86
C LEU A 164 10.37 7.67 -8.55
N TYR A 165 9.53 6.86 -7.91
CA TYR A 165 9.03 5.61 -8.48
C TYR A 165 8.33 5.82 -9.83
N ASN A 166 7.49 6.85 -9.96
CA ASN A 166 6.77 7.16 -11.18
C ASN A 166 7.69 7.75 -12.27
N ARG A 167 8.78 8.40 -11.89
CA ARG A 167 9.76 8.98 -12.82
C ARG A 167 10.71 7.92 -13.40
N TRP A 168 11.17 6.99 -12.57
CA TRP A 168 12.06 5.90 -12.98
C TRP A 168 11.26 4.73 -13.53
N ARG A 169 11.06 4.71 -14.85
CA ARG A 169 10.27 3.68 -15.54
C ARG A 169 11.12 2.59 -16.22
N ASN A 170 12.31 2.35 -15.71
CA ASN A 170 13.21 1.30 -16.19
C ASN A 170 13.07 0.00 -15.36
N ARG A 171 13.84 -1.04 -15.73
CA ARG A 171 13.83 -2.34 -15.01
C ARG A 171 14.23 -2.24 -13.53
N TYR A 172 15.03 -1.23 -13.17
CA TYR A 172 15.49 -1.04 -11.79
C TYR A 172 14.41 -0.47 -10.87
N ASN A 173 13.31 0.02 -11.41
CA ASN A 173 12.18 0.50 -10.62
C ASN A 173 11.57 -0.57 -9.71
N VAL A 174 11.82 -1.85 -10.00
CA VAL A 174 11.40 -2.97 -9.16
C VAL A 174 11.98 -2.89 -7.74
N TRP A 175 13.19 -2.33 -7.58
CA TRP A 175 13.83 -2.14 -6.27
C TRP A 175 13.25 -0.97 -5.47
N LEU A 176 12.71 0.05 -6.15
CA LEU A 176 11.99 1.14 -5.50
C LEU A 176 10.59 0.72 -5.04
N TYR A 177 10.05 -0.33 -5.64
CA TYR A 177 8.68 -0.75 -5.34
C TYR A 177 8.48 -1.19 -3.88
N PRO A 178 9.32 -2.06 -3.28
CA PRO A 178 9.17 -2.42 -1.87
C PRO A 178 9.34 -1.22 -0.95
N ILE A 179 10.24 -0.27 -1.27
CA ILE A 179 10.41 0.97 -0.52
C ILE A 179 9.12 1.79 -0.56
N LEU A 180 8.54 1.95 -1.75
CA LEU A 180 7.26 2.64 -1.92
C LEU A 180 6.12 1.94 -1.17
N VAL A 181 6.03 0.61 -1.28
CA VAL A 181 5.00 -0.14 -0.57
C VAL A 181 5.21 -0.02 0.94
N PHE A 182 6.44 -0.18 1.42
CA PHE A 182 6.76 -0.15 2.83
C PHE A 182 6.60 1.24 3.45
N SER A 183 6.86 2.32 2.69
CA SER A 183 6.71 3.70 3.18
C SER A 183 5.32 4.01 3.72
N ARG A 184 4.27 3.34 3.27
CA ARG A 184 2.92 3.50 3.81
C ARG A 184 2.64 2.64 5.05
N TYR A 185 3.49 1.62 5.34
CA TYR A 185 3.32 0.73 6.50
C TYR A 185 4.11 1.23 7.71
N ILE A 186 5.34 1.68 7.48
CA ILE A 186 6.29 1.99 8.54
C ILE A 186 5.87 3.14 9.50
N PRO A 187 5.14 4.20 9.07
CA PRO A 187 4.80 5.30 9.97
C PRO A 187 4.04 4.88 11.22
N PHE A 188 3.20 3.85 11.10
CA PHE A 188 2.38 3.37 12.21
C PHE A 188 3.22 2.81 13.36
N MET A 189 4.37 2.20 13.04
CA MET A 189 5.21 1.56 14.03
C MET A 189 6.18 2.54 14.69
N LEU A 190 6.69 3.49 13.93
CA LEU A 190 7.73 4.41 14.37
C LEU A 190 7.28 5.34 15.51
N LEU A 191 5.96 5.54 15.68
CA LEU A 191 5.43 6.42 16.71
C LEU A 191 5.69 5.90 18.13
N TYR A 192 5.56 4.59 18.33
CA TYR A 192 5.59 4.02 19.69
C TYR A 192 6.94 3.42 20.05
N SER A 193 7.57 2.74 19.10
CA SER A 193 8.84 2.06 19.33
C SER A 193 9.54 1.74 18.01
N ILE A 194 10.87 1.72 18.02
CA ILE A 194 11.67 1.16 16.92
C ILE A 194 11.99 -0.30 17.26
N ASP A 195 10.99 -1.14 17.15
CA ASP A 195 11.14 -2.59 17.26
C ASP A 195 11.51 -3.20 15.90
N TRP A 196 12.78 -3.53 15.72
CA TRP A 196 13.30 -4.06 14.46
C TRP A 196 12.66 -5.40 14.07
N LEU A 197 12.28 -6.21 15.05
CA LEU A 197 11.64 -7.50 14.79
C LEU A 197 10.21 -7.31 14.25
N ALA A 198 9.45 -6.38 14.83
CA ALA A 198 8.15 -6.01 14.34
C ALA A 198 8.24 -5.34 12.95
N ILE A 199 9.22 -4.45 12.72
CA ILE A 199 9.48 -3.82 11.42
C ILE A 199 9.81 -4.87 10.36
N LEU A 200 10.68 -5.82 10.67
CA LEU A 200 11.03 -6.91 9.76
C LEU A 200 9.83 -7.81 9.46
N SER A 201 9.07 -8.19 10.50
CA SER A 201 7.86 -9.01 10.35
C SER A 201 6.82 -8.31 9.48
N LEU A 202 6.63 -7.00 9.65
CA LEU A 202 5.76 -6.19 8.81
C LEU A 202 6.27 -6.14 7.35
N PHE A 203 7.58 -5.96 7.13
CA PHE A 203 8.16 -5.97 5.79
C PHE A 203 7.97 -7.31 5.09
N VAL A 204 8.21 -8.41 5.78
CA VAL A 204 8.03 -9.77 5.28
C VAL A 204 6.55 -10.08 5.03
N SER A 205 5.65 -9.56 5.86
CA SER A 205 4.21 -9.87 5.76
C SER A 205 3.59 -9.47 4.41
N PHE A 206 4.00 -8.37 3.79
CA PHE A 206 3.41 -7.93 2.53
C PHE A 206 4.37 -7.25 1.53
N PRO A 207 5.21 -6.26 1.90
CA PRO A 207 6.09 -5.58 0.95
C PRO A 207 7.01 -6.51 0.18
N LEU A 208 7.60 -7.50 0.86
CA LEU A 208 8.54 -8.45 0.27
C LEU A 208 7.88 -9.37 -0.74
N VAL A 209 6.74 -9.97 -0.43
CA VAL A 209 6.03 -10.85 -1.38
C VAL A 209 5.60 -10.08 -2.63
N ASN A 210 5.15 -8.84 -2.47
CA ASN A 210 4.83 -7.98 -3.61
C ASN A 210 6.04 -7.63 -4.48
N MET A 211 7.21 -7.42 -3.88
CA MET A 211 8.44 -7.21 -4.62
C MET A 211 8.76 -8.43 -5.49
N ILE A 212 8.72 -9.63 -4.90
CA ILE A 212 9.02 -10.89 -5.63
C ILE A 212 8.02 -11.07 -6.78
N GLU A 213 6.73 -10.85 -6.56
CA GLU A 213 5.72 -10.89 -7.61
C GLU A 213 6.00 -9.89 -8.74
N ARG A 214 6.52 -8.71 -8.41
CA ARG A 214 6.89 -7.70 -9.41
C ARG A 214 8.02 -8.16 -10.33
N PHE A 215 8.95 -8.96 -9.83
CA PHE A 215 10.02 -9.53 -10.66
C PHE A 215 9.47 -10.39 -11.80
N SER A 216 8.32 -11.06 -11.61
CA SER A 216 7.71 -11.89 -12.67
C SER A 216 7.08 -11.09 -13.81
N MET A 217 6.85 -9.78 -13.64
CA MET A 217 6.22 -8.95 -14.67
C MET A 217 7.13 -8.79 -15.90
N PRO A 218 6.60 -8.90 -17.14
CA PRO A 218 7.38 -8.85 -18.38
C PRO A 218 8.28 -7.62 -18.51
N ARG A 219 7.85 -6.48 -17.97
CA ARG A 219 8.59 -5.21 -18.05
C ARG A 219 9.93 -5.21 -17.32
N TYR A 220 10.11 -6.07 -16.31
CA TYR A 220 11.34 -6.10 -15.51
C TYR A 220 12.38 -7.10 -16.02
N ARG A 221 12.01 -8.01 -16.93
CA ARG A 221 12.91 -8.95 -17.62
C ARG A 221 13.69 -9.88 -16.69
N PHE A 222 13.10 -10.38 -15.62
CA PHE A 222 13.66 -11.41 -14.76
C PHE A 222 13.10 -12.80 -15.15
N PRO A 223 13.82 -13.59 -15.97
CA PRO A 223 13.28 -14.83 -16.55
C PRO A 223 12.93 -15.87 -15.48
N ILE A 224 13.80 -16.04 -14.48
CA ILE A 224 13.58 -17.02 -13.38
C ILE A 224 12.27 -16.73 -12.64
N ALA A 225 11.97 -15.47 -12.33
CA ALA A 225 10.73 -15.11 -11.67
C ALA A 225 9.49 -15.40 -12.53
N ARG A 226 9.61 -15.28 -13.86
CA ARG A 226 8.52 -15.60 -14.79
C ARG A 226 8.28 -17.10 -14.95
N THR A 227 9.28 -17.95 -14.77
CA THR A 227 9.08 -19.41 -14.75
C THR A 227 8.35 -19.87 -13.50
N ILE A 228 8.56 -19.17 -12.36
CA ILE A 228 7.88 -19.47 -11.09
C ILE A 228 6.44 -18.94 -11.08
N ILE A 229 6.21 -17.76 -11.68
CA ILE A 229 4.89 -17.07 -11.64
C ILE A 229 4.46 -16.71 -13.09
N PRO A 230 4.10 -17.70 -13.92
CA PRO A 230 3.73 -17.44 -15.31
C PRO A 230 2.28 -16.95 -15.48
N THR A 231 1.37 -17.28 -14.54
CA THR A 231 -0.07 -16.99 -14.63
C THR A 231 -0.60 -16.39 -13.33
N GLU A 232 -1.83 -15.86 -13.32
CA GLU A 232 -2.49 -15.38 -12.09
C GLU A 232 -2.77 -16.54 -11.10
N GLN A 233 -3.07 -17.75 -11.58
CA GLN A 233 -3.23 -18.92 -10.74
C GLN A 233 -1.92 -19.31 -10.06
N SER A 234 -0.83 -19.34 -10.82
CA SER A 234 0.52 -19.56 -10.27
C SER A 234 0.92 -18.52 -9.24
N LYS A 235 0.47 -17.27 -9.41
CA LYS A 235 0.68 -16.19 -8.45
C LYS A 235 -0.05 -16.47 -7.12
N THR A 236 -1.26 -17.01 -7.16
CA THR A 236 -1.99 -17.37 -5.95
C THR A 236 -1.29 -18.52 -5.22
N LEU A 237 -0.87 -19.56 -5.96
CA LEU A 237 -0.08 -20.67 -5.41
C LEU A 237 1.28 -20.22 -4.86
N PHE A 238 1.97 -19.32 -5.56
CA PHE A 238 3.21 -18.71 -5.10
C PHE A 238 3.03 -18.01 -3.73
N ARG A 239 1.93 -17.27 -3.55
CA ARG A 239 1.63 -16.64 -2.26
C ARG A 239 1.45 -17.65 -1.13
N VAL A 240 0.74 -18.75 -1.39
CA VAL A 240 0.58 -19.82 -0.39
C VAL A 240 1.95 -20.39 -0.03
N GLY A 241 2.79 -20.74 -1.02
CA GLY A 241 4.14 -21.25 -0.79
C GLY A 241 5.03 -20.26 -0.01
N TYR A 242 4.99 -18.98 -0.39
CA TYR A 242 5.72 -17.91 0.31
C TYR A 242 5.37 -17.86 1.80
N TYR A 243 4.07 -17.75 2.12
CA TYR A 243 3.65 -17.66 3.53
C TYR A 243 3.89 -18.98 4.30
N THR A 244 3.83 -20.13 3.63
CA THR A 244 4.22 -21.43 4.23
C THR A 244 5.68 -21.41 4.64
N ILE A 245 6.57 -20.96 3.75
CA ILE A 245 8.02 -20.85 4.06
C ILE A 245 8.24 -19.84 5.20
N MET A 246 7.59 -18.69 5.16
CA MET A 246 7.71 -17.67 6.22
C MET A 246 7.18 -18.20 7.56
N ALA A 247 6.11 -18.95 7.59
CA ALA A 247 5.59 -19.58 8.79
C ALA A 247 6.57 -20.63 9.37
N ILE A 248 7.16 -21.46 8.51
CA ILE A 248 8.17 -22.45 8.93
C ILE A 248 9.40 -21.74 9.53
N ILE A 249 9.94 -20.71 8.85
CA ILE A 249 11.09 -19.94 9.35
C ILE A 249 10.76 -19.31 10.70
N ALA A 250 9.59 -18.72 10.82
CA ALA A 250 9.18 -18.06 12.05
C ALA A 250 8.95 -19.06 13.19
N CYS A 251 8.37 -20.25 12.92
CA CYS A 251 8.29 -21.34 13.92
C CYS A 251 9.70 -21.80 14.37
N ALA A 252 10.62 -21.94 13.42
CA ALA A 252 12.02 -22.30 13.75
C ALA A 252 12.67 -21.23 14.63
N LEU A 253 12.44 -19.93 14.38
CA LEU A 253 12.97 -18.85 15.21
C LEU A 253 12.34 -18.79 16.60
N ILE A 254 11.06 -19.14 16.76
CA ILE A 254 10.43 -19.29 18.09
C ILE A 254 11.15 -20.39 18.88
N VAL A 255 11.38 -21.55 18.26
CA VAL A 255 11.98 -22.69 18.95
C VAL A 255 13.47 -22.49 19.21
N ALA A 256 14.23 -22.04 18.21
CA ALA A 256 15.69 -21.97 18.29
C ALA A 256 16.22 -20.69 18.95
N ALA A 257 15.51 -19.56 18.78
CA ALA A 257 15.93 -18.24 19.24
C ALA A 257 15.01 -17.63 20.31
N SER A 258 14.05 -18.41 20.84
CA SER A 258 13.07 -17.94 21.83
C SER A 258 12.34 -16.66 21.39
N MET A 259 12.12 -16.51 20.07
CA MET A 259 11.39 -15.37 19.55
C MET A 259 9.94 -15.39 20.04
N ASP A 260 9.41 -14.24 20.45
CA ASP A 260 8.01 -14.12 20.88
C ASP A 260 7.05 -14.50 19.74
N TYR A 261 6.17 -15.47 19.99
CA TYR A 261 5.19 -15.96 19.00
C TYR A 261 4.23 -14.87 18.50
N ARG A 262 4.07 -13.77 19.24
CA ARG A 262 3.22 -12.65 18.83
C ARG A 262 3.65 -12.03 17.49
N TYR A 263 4.95 -12.06 17.16
CA TYR A 263 5.44 -11.55 15.87
C TYR A 263 4.98 -12.37 14.65
N ILE A 264 4.55 -13.61 14.86
CA ILE A 264 4.12 -14.52 13.80
C ILE A 264 2.63 -14.37 13.45
N ILE A 265 1.81 -13.86 14.36
CA ILE A 265 0.35 -13.88 14.22
C ILE A 265 -0.14 -13.26 12.90
N PRO A 266 0.32 -12.08 12.44
CA PRO A 266 -0.10 -11.54 11.16
C PRO A 266 0.32 -12.42 9.97
N ILE A 267 1.49 -13.05 10.03
CA ILE A 267 1.97 -13.96 8.98
C ILE A 267 1.07 -15.20 8.91
N ALA A 268 0.71 -15.78 10.05
CA ALA A 268 -0.18 -16.94 10.13
C ALA A 268 -1.59 -16.62 9.59
N ILE A 269 -2.16 -15.47 9.96
CA ILE A 269 -3.46 -15.02 9.47
C ILE A 269 -3.43 -14.79 7.95
N LEU A 270 -2.38 -14.15 7.43
CA LEU A 270 -2.21 -13.95 6.01
C LEU A 270 -2.01 -15.28 5.26
N TRP A 271 -1.32 -16.24 5.86
CA TRP A 271 -1.18 -17.59 5.31
C TRP A 271 -2.52 -18.28 5.17
N LEU A 272 -3.33 -18.33 6.24
CA LEU A 272 -4.69 -18.89 6.20
C LEU A 272 -5.57 -18.19 5.17
N TYR A 273 -5.51 -16.87 5.12
CA TYR A 273 -6.21 -16.08 4.10
C TYR A 273 -5.80 -16.49 2.66
N ARG A 274 -4.51 -16.69 2.40
CA ARG A 274 -4.03 -17.08 1.06
C ARG A 274 -4.42 -18.50 0.70
N ILE A 275 -4.44 -19.42 1.66
CA ILE A 275 -5.00 -20.77 1.45
C ILE A 275 -6.49 -20.69 1.08
N ALA A 276 -7.28 -19.93 1.82
CA ALA A 276 -8.71 -19.75 1.52
C ALA A 276 -8.92 -19.16 0.11
N VAL A 277 -8.18 -18.12 -0.26
CA VAL A 277 -8.25 -17.54 -1.61
C VAL A 277 -7.84 -18.56 -2.67
N TYR A 278 -6.79 -19.35 -2.45
CA TYR A 278 -6.36 -20.38 -3.39
C TYR A 278 -7.44 -21.46 -3.59
N ILE A 279 -8.02 -21.97 -2.51
CA ILE A 279 -9.13 -22.92 -2.56
C ILE A 279 -10.30 -22.34 -3.37
N LEU A 280 -10.70 -21.09 -3.10
CA LEU A 280 -11.77 -20.44 -3.85
C LEU A 280 -11.45 -20.33 -5.36
N THR A 281 -10.19 -20.10 -5.74
CA THR A 281 -9.80 -20.05 -7.16
C THR A 281 -9.84 -21.42 -7.84
N LEU A 282 -9.73 -22.53 -7.10
CA LEU A 282 -9.89 -23.86 -7.66
C LEU A 282 -11.35 -24.21 -8.00
N PHE A 283 -12.29 -23.67 -7.22
CA PHE A 283 -13.73 -23.89 -7.45
C PHE A 283 -14.35 -22.93 -8.48
N HIS A 284 -13.75 -21.75 -8.66
CA HIS A 284 -14.15 -20.79 -9.70
C HIS A 284 -13.23 -20.95 -10.90
N GLN A 285 -13.56 -21.85 -11.84
CA GLN A 285 -12.88 -21.90 -13.13
C GLN A 285 -13.10 -20.55 -13.84
N PRO A 286 -12.05 -19.85 -14.24
CA PRO A 286 -12.21 -18.60 -14.95
C PRO A 286 -12.53 -18.86 -16.42
N GLU A 287 -13.79 -19.06 -16.77
CA GLU A 287 -14.20 -19.09 -18.18
C GLU A 287 -14.03 -17.74 -18.90
N ASN A 288 -13.69 -16.65 -18.18
CA ASN A 288 -13.75 -15.29 -18.76
C ASN A 288 -12.55 -14.38 -18.52
N TYR A 289 -11.34 -14.89 -18.24
CA TYR A 289 -10.16 -14.01 -18.06
C TYR A 289 -9.15 -14.02 -19.21
N LEU A 290 -9.48 -14.65 -20.35
CA LEU A 290 -8.60 -14.68 -21.53
C LEU A 290 -8.85 -13.54 -22.55
N ASN A 291 -9.83 -12.67 -22.32
CA ASN A 291 -10.17 -11.57 -23.21
C ASN A 291 -10.15 -10.22 -22.46
N GLY A 292 -9.00 -9.81 -21.94
CA GLY A 292 -8.83 -8.51 -21.33
C GLY A 292 -7.39 -8.01 -21.45
#